data_661564a0d139d72dfc17ca1addaf63ee
#
_entry.id   661564a0d139d72dfc17ca1addaf63ee
#
_cell.length_a   1.000
_cell.length_b   1.000
_cell.length_c   1.000
_cell.angle_alpha   90.00
_cell.angle_beta   90.00
_cell.angle_gamma   90.00
#
_symmetry.space_group_name_H-M   'P 1'
#
loop_
_entity.id
_entity.type
_entity.pdbx_description
1 polymer ?
#
loop_
_entity_poly.entity_id
_entity_poly.type
_entity_poly.pdbx_seq_one_letter_code
_entity_poly.pdbx_strand_id
1 'polypeptide(L)'
;MIRTLFWASRPVSWVNTAYPFAAAAILTGGLPAWLVVLGVVFFLVPYNLAMYGINDVFDFASDLRNPRKGGVEGSVLGDPGVRRRVLAWSVLLPVPFVAVLAGWSAMRGEWAAVLVLAVSLFAVVAYSWAGLRFKERPFLDAATSATHFVSPAVYGLALAGATPTPALAALLGAFFLWGMASQMFGAVQD
;
A
#
# COMPACT_ATOMS: atom_id res chain seq x y z
N MET A 1 3.82 -13.04 -18.11
CA MET A 1 4.11 -11.80 -17.35
C MET A 1 2.86 -11.22 -16.72
N ILE A 2 1.80 -10.89 -17.45
CA ILE A 2 0.57 -10.29 -16.89
C ILE A 2 0.00 -11.14 -15.74
N ARG A 3 -0.15 -12.45 -15.93
CA ARG A 3 -0.61 -13.36 -14.85
C ARG A 3 0.27 -13.30 -13.60
N THR A 4 1.60 -13.21 -13.77
CA THR A 4 2.54 -13.09 -12.64
C THR A 4 2.34 -11.78 -11.88
N LEU A 5 2.22 -10.64 -12.61
CA LEU A 5 1.96 -9.33 -11.99
C LEU A 5 0.60 -9.28 -11.29
N PHE A 6 -0.42 -9.90 -11.88
CA PHE A 6 -1.75 -10.02 -11.29
C PHE A 6 -1.67 -10.73 -9.93
N TRP A 7 -1.04 -11.89 -9.85
CA TRP A 7 -0.91 -12.63 -8.59
C TRP A 7 0.05 -11.94 -7.61
N ALA A 8 1.14 -11.33 -8.09
CA ALA A 8 2.04 -10.56 -7.25
C ALA A 8 1.35 -9.32 -6.62
N SER A 9 0.30 -8.77 -7.24
CA SER A 9 -0.47 -7.67 -6.66
C SER A 9 -1.50 -8.11 -5.61
N ARG A 10 -1.66 -9.41 -5.38
CA ARG A 10 -2.61 -10.01 -4.41
C ARG A 10 -4.04 -9.46 -4.55
N PRO A 11 -4.82 -9.86 -5.56
CA PRO A 11 -6.15 -9.29 -5.85
C PRO A 11 -7.12 -9.32 -4.68
N VAL A 12 -7.03 -10.32 -3.80
CA VAL A 12 -7.87 -10.41 -2.60
C VAL A 12 -7.64 -9.22 -1.64
N SER A 13 -6.42 -8.67 -1.65
CA SER A 13 -6.05 -7.54 -0.79
C SER A 13 -6.38 -6.17 -1.40
N TRP A 14 -6.76 -6.08 -2.67
CA TRP A 14 -6.99 -4.81 -3.35
C TRP A 14 -8.03 -3.94 -2.64
N VAL A 15 -9.09 -4.56 -2.14
CA VAL A 15 -10.16 -3.85 -1.43
C VAL A 15 -9.66 -3.19 -0.15
N ASN A 16 -8.65 -3.78 0.51
CA ASN A 16 -8.15 -3.31 1.81
C ASN A 16 -7.44 -1.95 1.72
N THR A 17 -7.00 -1.54 0.54
CA THR A 17 -6.36 -0.25 0.28
C THR A 17 -7.25 0.69 -0.51
N ALA A 18 -7.95 0.19 -1.54
CA ALA A 18 -8.83 1.00 -2.37
C ALA A 18 -10.09 1.48 -1.64
N TYR A 19 -10.71 0.62 -0.81
CA TYR A 19 -11.92 0.97 -0.08
C TYR A 19 -11.68 2.08 0.97
N PRO A 20 -10.64 2.02 1.83
CA PRO A 20 -10.37 3.12 2.77
C PRO A 20 -10.14 4.47 2.08
N PHE A 21 -9.41 4.49 0.96
CA PHE A 21 -9.27 5.71 0.16
C PHE A 21 -10.62 6.20 -0.39
N ALA A 22 -11.38 5.30 -1.04
CA ALA A 22 -12.66 5.64 -1.64
C ALA A 22 -13.66 6.18 -0.61
N ALA A 23 -13.78 5.50 0.53
CA ALA A 23 -14.66 5.93 1.63
C ALA A 23 -14.26 7.31 2.13
N ALA A 24 -12.98 7.54 2.41
CA ALA A 24 -12.49 8.83 2.87
C ALA A 24 -12.75 9.95 1.86
N ALA A 25 -12.41 9.73 0.58
CA ALA A 25 -12.57 10.73 -0.48
C ALA A 25 -14.04 11.06 -0.76
N ILE A 26 -14.92 10.04 -0.81
CA ILE A 26 -16.35 10.22 -1.12
C ILE A 26 -17.08 10.87 0.06
N LEU A 27 -16.84 10.40 1.29
CA LEU A 27 -17.52 10.92 2.47
C LEU A 27 -17.11 12.35 2.81
N THR A 28 -15.86 12.73 2.53
CA THR A 28 -15.41 14.12 2.69
C THR A 28 -16.01 15.01 1.59
N GLY A 29 -16.11 14.51 0.36
CA GLY A 29 -16.63 15.26 -0.79
C GLY A 29 -15.61 16.25 -1.36
N GLY A 30 -16.07 17.10 -2.32
CA GLY A 30 -15.27 18.20 -2.89
C GLY A 30 -14.23 17.80 -3.93
N LEU A 31 -13.94 16.53 -4.12
CA LEU A 31 -13.04 16.05 -5.16
C LEU A 31 -13.77 15.81 -6.48
N PRO A 32 -13.15 16.12 -7.64
CA PRO A 32 -13.72 15.73 -8.93
C PRO A 32 -13.73 14.21 -9.09
N ALA A 33 -14.80 13.67 -9.68
CA ALA A 33 -15.01 12.23 -9.80
C ALA A 33 -13.84 11.48 -10.46
N TRP A 34 -13.22 12.08 -11.50
CA TRP A 34 -12.08 11.47 -12.17
C TRP A 34 -10.87 11.27 -11.23
N LEU A 35 -10.64 12.19 -10.28
CA LEU A 35 -9.55 12.10 -9.33
C LEU A 35 -9.83 11.00 -8.28
N VAL A 36 -11.08 10.88 -7.84
CA VAL A 36 -11.51 9.78 -6.97
C VAL A 36 -11.30 8.44 -7.67
N VAL A 37 -11.74 8.33 -8.94
CA VAL A 37 -11.54 7.10 -9.74
C VAL A 37 -10.05 6.80 -9.92
N LEU A 38 -9.23 7.82 -10.24
CA LEU A 38 -7.79 7.65 -10.40
C LEU A 38 -7.14 7.13 -9.11
N GLY A 39 -7.49 7.70 -7.96
CA GLY A 39 -6.99 7.28 -6.65
C GLY A 39 -7.45 5.87 -6.29
N VAL A 40 -8.72 5.52 -6.56
CA VAL A 40 -9.22 4.15 -6.36
C VAL A 40 -8.43 3.16 -7.20
N VAL A 41 -8.23 3.44 -8.50
CA VAL A 41 -7.45 2.58 -9.39
C VAL A 41 -6.00 2.46 -8.91
N PHE A 42 -5.40 3.57 -8.47
CA PHE A 42 -4.05 3.58 -7.91
C PHE A 42 -3.92 2.65 -6.70
N PHE A 43 -4.79 2.80 -5.71
CA PHE A 43 -4.76 1.96 -4.51
C PHE A 43 -5.26 0.54 -4.76
N LEU A 44 -6.04 0.30 -5.83
CA LEU A 44 -6.49 -1.05 -6.19
C LEU A 44 -5.34 -1.90 -6.74
N VAL A 45 -4.59 -1.43 -7.73
CA VAL A 45 -3.61 -2.26 -8.46
C VAL A 45 -2.18 -1.75 -8.34
N PRO A 46 -1.82 -0.52 -8.76
CA PRO A 46 -0.42 -0.07 -8.74
C PRO A 46 0.20 -0.08 -7.35
N TYR A 47 -0.52 0.39 -6.34
CA TYR A 47 -0.05 0.42 -4.96
C TYR A 47 0.14 -0.99 -4.39
N ASN A 48 -0.80 -1.90 -4.62
CA ASN A 48 -0.69 -3.29 -4.17
C ASN A 48 0.42 -4.03 -4.92
N LEU A 49 0.60 -3.78 -6.21
CA LEU A 49 1.73 -4.35 -6.95
C LEU A 49 3.07 -3.84 -6.41
N ALA A 50 3.17 -2.54 -6.07
CA ALA A 50 4.37 -2.01 -5.42
C ALA A 50 4.62 -2.71 -4.08
N MET A 51 3.62 -2.75 -3.21
CA MET A 51 3.73 -3.30 -1.86
C MET A 51 4.09 -4.79 -1.88
N TYR A 52 3.31 -5.60 -2.57
CA TYR A 52 3.48 -7.06 -2.57
C TYR A 52 4.51 -7.55 -3.58
N GLY A 53 4.63 -6.90 -4.74
CA GLY A 53 5.62 -7.28 -5.74
C GLY A 53 7.06 -7.01 -5.28
N ILE A 54 7.31 -5.90 -4.59
CA ILE A 54 8.61 -5.64 -3.94
C ILE A 54 8.85 -6.70 -2.86
N ASN A 55 7.85 -6.99 -2.03
CA ASN A 55 7.95 -8.02 -1.00
C ASN A 55 8.31 -9.39 -1.58
N ASP A 56 7.59 -9.89 -2.58
CA ASP A 56 7.82 -11.19 -3.21
C ASP A 56 9.22 -11.29 -3.86
N VAL A 57 9.78 -10.17 -4.34
CA VAL A 57 11.15 -10.14 -4.90
C VAL A 57 12.21 -10.27 -3.82
N PHE A 58 12.08 -9.55 -2.70
CA PHE A 58 13.07 -9.55 -1.61
C PHE A 58 12.94 -10.76 -0.67
N ASP A 59 11.78 -11.44 -0.67
CA ASP A 59 11.50 -12.59 0.18
C ASP A 59 11.68 -13.94 -0.52
N PHE A 60 12.09 -13.94 -1.76
CA PHE A 60 12.19 -15.15 -2.57
C PHE A 60 12.83 -16.34 -1.82
N ALA A 61 13.92 -16.13 -1.07
CA ALA A 61 14.62 -17.22 -0.36
C ALA A 61 13.79 -17.83 0.80
N SER A 62 12.97 -17.04 1.48
CA SER A 62 12.04 -17.50 2.51
C SER A 62 10.77 -18.09 1.90
N ASP A 63 10.27 -17.48 0.83
CA ASP A 63 9.06 -17.89 0.12
C ASP A 63 9.18 -19.28 -0.50
N LEU A 64 10.38 -19.67 -0.95
CA LEU A 64 10.65 -21.05 -1.42
C LEU A 64 10.37 -22.13 -0.36
N ARG A 65 10.46 -21.79 0.92
CA ARG A 65 10.26 -22.70 2.04
C ARG A 65 8.85 -22.62 2.62
N ASN A 66 8.05 -21.64 2.21
CA ASN A 66 6.70 -21.44 2.71
C ASN A 66 5.67 -22.18 1.83
N PRO A 67 5.01 -23.27 2.34
CA PRO A 67 4.06 -24.05 1.55
C PRO A 67 2.77 -23.30 1.18
N ARG A 68 2.49 -22.16 1.81
CA ARG A 68 1.32 -21.31 1.51
C ARG A 68 1.55 -20.42 0.28
N LYS A 69 2.82 -20.21 -0.14
CA LYS A 69 3.14 -19.39 -1.30
C LYS A 69 2.88 -20.10 -2.62
N GLY A 70 2.55 -19.34 -3.65
CA GLY A 70 2.27 -19.87 -4.99
C GLY A 70 0.78 -19.87 -5.35
N GLY A 71 0.02 -18.86 -4.91
CA GLY A 71 -1.41 -18.72 -5.22
C GLY A 71 -1.95 -17.39 -4.73
N VAL A 72 -3.01 -17.43 -3.93
CA VAL A 72 -3.68 -16.25 -3.37
C VAL A 72 -2.75 -15.43 -2.47
N GLU A 73 -1.77 -16.08 -1.82
CA GLU A 73 -0.81 -15.46 -0.90
C GLU A 73 0.47 -14.94 -1.58
N GLY A 74 0.45 -14.76 -2.89
CA GLY A 74 1.56 -14.18 -3.64
C GLY A 74 2.26 -15.16 -4.58
N SER A 75 3.30 -14.69 -5.26
CA SER A 75 4.00 -15.45 -6.30
C SER A 75 5.36 -15.92 -5.81
N VAL A 76 5.67 -17.20 -5.99
CA VAL A 76 7.05 -17.68 -5.87
C VAL A 76 7.80 -17.37 -7.14
N LEU A 77 8.73 -16.42 -7.09
CA LEU A 77 9.43 -15.88 -8.24
C LEU A 77 10.77 -16.60 -8.47
N GLY A 78 10.72 -17.86 -8.95
CA GLY A 78 11.91 -18.71 -9.14
C GLY A 78 12.94 -18.17 -10.14
N ASP A 79 12.50 -17.61 -11.24
CA ASP A 79 13.35 -17.10 -12.32
C ASP A 79 13.89 -15.69 -11.99
N PRO A 80 15.22 -15.46 -12.02
CA PRO A 80 15.80 -14.13 -11.77
C PRO A 80 15.34 -13.05 -12.75
N GLY A 81 15.10 -13.41 -14.01
CA GLY A 81 14.59 -12.49 -15.03
C GLY A 81 13.14 -12.09 -14.75
N VAL A 82 12.33 -13.02 -14.21
CA VAL A 82 10.97 -12.71 -13.77
C VAL A 82 11.00 -11.78 -12.56
N ARG A 83 11.84 -12.04 -11.55
CA ARG A 83 12.00 -11.16 -10.38
C ARG A 83 12.35 -9.73 -10.79
N ARG A 84 13.34 -9.58 -11.68
CA ARG A 84 13.76 -8.26 -12.18
C ARG A 84 12.60 -7.52 -12.87
N ARG A 85 11.80 -8.23 -13.67
CA ARG A 85 10.63 -7.64 -14.34
C ARG A 85 9.50 -7.29 -13.35
N VAL A 86 9.23 -8.15 -12.37
CA VAL A 86 8.25 -7.84 -11.31
C VAL A 86 8.69 -6.60 -10.54
N LEU A 87 9.95 -6.52 -10.11
CA LEU A 87 10.48 -5.34 -9.42
C LEU A 87 10.33 -4.07 -10.28
N ALA A 88 10.70 -4.15 -11.56
CA ALA A 88 10.59 -3.01 -12.47
C ALA A 88 9.13 -2.53 -12.60
N TRP A 89 8.17 -3.44 -12.79
CA TRP A 89 6.76 -3.07 -12.88
C TRP A 89 6.19 -2.59 -11.55
N SER A 90 6.65 -3.14 -10.42
CA SER A 90 6.26 -2.67 -9.07
C SER A 90 6.68 -1.22 -8.80
N VAL A 91 7.76 -0.76 -9.46
CA VAL A 91 8.22 0.63 -9.36
C VAL A 91 7.60 1.51 -10.46
N LEU A 92 7.58 1.04 -11.70
CA LEU A 92 7.20 1.87 -12.85
C LEU A 92 5.68 2.09 -12.97
N LEU A 93 4.87 1.07 -12.65
CA LEU A 93 3.41 1.19 -12.78
C LEU A 93 2.79 2.26 -11.87
N PRO A 94 3.23 2.45 -10.61
CA PRO A 94 2.75 3.52 -9.74
C PRO A 94 3.11 4.94 -10.21
N VAL A 95 4.24 5.12 -10.92
CA VAL A 95 4.80 6.44 -11.24
C VAL A 95 3.81 7.41 -11.87
N PRO A 96 3.08 7.09 -12.96
CA PRO A 96 2.16 8.05 -13.58
C PRO A 96 1.01 8.45 -12.63
N PHE A 97 0.52 7.53 -11.81
CA PHE A 97 -0.51 7.81 -10.81
C PHE A 97 0.01 8.75 -9.72
N VAL A 98 1.19 8.45 -9.18
CA VAL A 98 1.86 9.29 -8.17
C VAL A 98 2.13 10.68 -8.71
N ALA A 99 2.59 10.81 -9.95
CA ALA A 99 2.84 12.10 -10.58
C ALA A 99 1.56 12.95 -10.67
N VAL A 100 0.44 12.36 -11.09
CA VAL A 100 -0.83 13.07 -11.18
C VAL A 100 -1.37 13.40 -9.79
N LEU A 101 -1.40 12.44 -8.87
CA LEU A 101 -1.94 12.61 -7.52
C LEU A 101 -1.13 13.63 -6.71
N ALA A 102 0.21 13.53 -6.72
CA ALA A 102 1.07 14.49 -6.03
C ALA A 102 1.05 15.87 -6.70
N GLY A 103 1.07 15.91 -8.04
CA GLY A 103 0.98 17.17 -8.80
C GLY A 103 -0.33 17.90 -8.54
N TRP A 104 -1.46 17.21 -8.55
CA TRP A 104 -2.76 17.79 -8.20
C TRP A 104 -2.75 18.34 -6.76
N SER A 105 -2.28 17.55 -5.80
CA SER A 105 -2.20 17.96 -4.40
C SER A 105 -1.34 19.23 -4.24
N ALA A 106 -0.15 19.26 -4.86
CA ALA A 106 0.76 20.38 -4.80
C ALA A 106 0.16 21.65 -5.44
N MET A 107 -0.49 21.53 -6.60
CA MET A 107 -1.14 22.67 -7.28
C MET A 107 -2.29 23.29 -6.46
N ARG A 108 -2.92 22.51 -5.59
CA ARG A 108 -3.97 22.99 -4.70
C ARG A 108 -3.46 23.42 -3.33
N GLY A 109 -2.16 23.30 -3.07
CA GLY A 109 -1.57 23.59 -1.76
C GLY A 109 -1.83 22.51 -0.69
N GLU A 110 -2.32 21.34 -1.08
CA GLU A 110 -2.61 20.23 -0.16
C GLU A 110 -1.32 19.44 0.17
N TRP A 111 -0.37 20.13 0.78
CA TRP A 111 0.95 19.55 1.10
C TRP A 111 0.88 18.36 2.07
N ALA A 112 -0.14 18.34 2.94
CA ALA A 112 -0.40 17.18 3.80
C ALA A 112 -0.64 15.92 2.97
N ALA A 113 -1.40 16.01 1.88
CA ALA A 113 -1.62 14.88 0.98
C ALA A 113 -0.32 14.42 0.31
N VAL A 114 0.52 15.35 -0.15
CA VAL A 114 1.84 15.00 -0.72
C VAL A 114 2.69 14.26 0.30
N LEU A 115 2.73 14.74 1.55
CA LEU A 115 3.49 14.10 2.62
C LEU A 115 2.96 12.69 2.95
N VAL A 116 1.65 12.54 3.06
CA VAL A 116 1.02 11.23 3.32
C VAL A 116 1.33 10.24 2.21
N LEU A 117 1.23 10.67 0.94
CA LEU A 117 1.57 9.82 -0.19
C LEU A 117 3.06 9.40 -0.17
N ALA A 118 3.96 10.35 0.13
CA ALA A 118 5.39 10.08 0.25
C ALA A 118 5.69 9.08 1.39
N VAL A 119 5.07 9.26 2.57
CA VAL A 119 5.21 8.35 3.70
C VAL A 119 4.66 6.96 3.37
N SER A 120 3.53 6.88 2.67
CA SER A 120 2.93 5.61 2.23
C SER A 120 3.87 4.84 1.30
N LEU A 121 4.45 5.51 0.30
CA LEU A 121 5.39 4.90 -0.64
C LEU A 121 6.72 4.55 0.02
N PHE A 122 7.20 5.39 0.94
CA PHE A 122 8.36 5.07 1.76
C PHE A 122 8.13 3.79 2.58
N ALA A 123 6.98 3.66 3.23
CA ALA A 123 6.61 2.48 4.01
C ALA A 123 6.62 1.21 3.13
N VAL A 124 6.09 1.28 1.91
CA VAL A 124 6.12 0.18 0.92
C VAL A 124 7.55 -0.30 0.67
N VAL A 125 8.47 0.61 0.43
CA VAL A 125 9.87 0.27 0.18
C VAL A 125 10.57 -0.21 1.45
N ALA A 126 10.41 0.53 2.56
CA ALA A 126 11.09 0.26 3.83
C ALA A 126 10.70 -1.09 4.44
N TYR A 127 9.49 -1.56 4.18
CA TYR A 127 8.99 -2.84 4.68
C TYR A 127 9.87 -4.01 4.23
N SER A 128 10.21 -4.08 2.94
CA SER A 128 10.86 -5.25 2.35
C SER A 128 12.29 -5.02 1.86
N TRP A 129 12.69 -3.76 1.56
CA TRP A 129 14.00 -3.47 1.02
C TRP A 129 15.13 -3.87 1.97
N ALA A 130 16.14 -4.58 1.45
CA ALA A 130 17.24 -5.15 2.22
C ALA A 130 17.99 -4.16 3.14
N GLY A 131 18.02 -2.87 2.78
CA GLY A 131 18.66 -1.83 3.60
C GLY A 131 17.89 -1.42 4.85
N LEU A 132 16.56 -1.65 4.91
CA LEU A 132 15.70 -1.24 6.02
C LEU A 132 15.00 -2.43 6.69
N ARG A 133 14.34 -3.30 5.93
CA ARG A 133 13.64 -4.53 6.34
C ARG A 133 12.82 -4.37 7.62
N PHE A 134 11.90 -3.41 7.62
CA PHE A 134 11.05 -3.11 8.79
C PHE A 134 10.22 -4.31 9.22
N LYS A 135 9.84 -5.19 8.29
CA LYS A 135 9.12 -6.44 8.59
C LYS A 135 9.88 -7.43 9.48
N GLU A 136 11.20 -7.31 9.61
CA GLU A 136 12.01 -8.16 10.50
C GLU A 136 12.21 -7.56 11.88
N ARG A 137 11.62 -6.38 12.14
CA ARG A 137 11.79 -5.64 13.40
C ARG A 137 10.48 -5.65 14.17
N PRO A 138 10.46 -6.21 15.40
CA PRO A 138 9.28 -6.19 16.27
C PRO A 138 8.69 -4.77 16.36
N PHE A 139 7.37 -4.66 16.40
CA PHE A 139 6.56 -3.43 16.36
C PHE A 139 6.65 -2.64 15.05
N LEU A 140 7.83 -2.49 14.43
CA LEU A 140 7.94 -1.82 13.12
C LEU A 140 7.24 -2.63 12.01
N ASP A 141 7.29 -3.94 12.06
CA ASP A 141 6.52 -4.82 11.17
C ASP A 141 5.03 -4.49 11.26
N ALA A 142 4.45 -4.57 12.44
CA ALA A 142 3.03 -4.32 12.64
C ALA A 142 2.64 -2.88 12.32
N ALA A 143 3.45 -1.89 12.72
CA ALA A 143 3.18 -0.48 12.44
C ALA A 143 3.26 -0.16 10.95
N THR A 144 4.26 -0.70 10.23
CA THR A 144 4.40 -0.48 8.79
C THR A 144 3.30 -1.19 8.02
N SER A 145 2.95 -2.43 8.42
CA SER A 145 1.81 -3.15 7.86
C SER A 145 0.51 -2.38 8.04
N ALA A 146 0.21 -1.90 9.25
CA ALA A 146 -0.97 -1.07 9.52
C ALA A 146 -0.98 0.22 8.68
N THR A 147 0.20 0.85 8.48
CA THR A 147 0.34 2.05 7.65
C THR A 147 -0.12 1.80 6.22
N HIS A 148 0.16 0.64 5.63
CA HIS A 148 -0.26 0.33 4.25
C HIS A 148 -1.78 0.36 4.06
N PHE A 149 -2.56 0.03 5.10
CA PHE A 149 -4.02 -0.03 5.02
C PHE A 149 -4.69 1.26 5.49
N VAL A 150 -4.07 1.98 6.43
CA VAL A 150 -4.63 3.23 6.98
C VAL A 150 -4.24 4.44 6.14
N SER A 151 -3.02 4.47 5.61
CA SER A 151 -2.54 5.63 4.84
C SER A 151 -3.38 5.96 3.59
N PRO A 152 -4.02 5.01 2.87
CA PRO A 152 -4.97 5.35 1.82
C PRO A 152 -6.15 6.19 2.30
N ALA A 153 -6.71 5.89 3.49
CA ALA A 153 -7.78 6.70 4.08
C ALA A 153 -7.26 8.10 4.47
N VAL A 154 -6.11 8.16 5.14
CA VAL A 154 -5.48 9.44 5.52
C VAL A 154 -5.17 10.28 4.28
N TYR A 155 -4.70 9.64 3.20
CA TYR A 155 -4.45 10.31 1.93
C TYR A 155 -5.74 10.86 1.30
N GLY A 156 -6.82 10.07 1.27
CA GLY A 156 -8.11 10.51 0.75
C GLY A 156 -8.67 11.71 1.50
N LEU A 157 -8.57 11.71 2.84
CA LEU A 157 -8.96 12.84 3.69
C LEU A 157 -8.11 14.08 3.40
N ALA A 158 -6.78 13.93 3.38
CA ALA A 158 -5.86 15.03 3.11
C ALA A 158 -6.04 15.61 1.71
N LEU A 159 -6.25 14.74 0.70
CA LEU A 159 -6.49 15.16 -0.69
C LEU A 159 -7.80 15.97 -0.83
N ALA A 160 -8.81 15.62 -0.04
CA ALA A 160 -10.10 16.32 0.01
C ALA A 160 -10.10 17.56 0.93
N GLY A 161 -8.97 17.90 1.55
CA GLY A 161 -8.86 19.04 2.46
C GLY A 161 -9.66 18.87 3.74
N ALA A 162 -9.84 17.65 4.23
CA ALA A 162 -10.60 17.37 5.44
C ALA A 162 -9.97 18.03 6.66
N THR A 163 -10.80 18.68 7.46
CA THR A 163 -10.35 19.25 8.74
C THR A 163 -10.16 18.13 9.78
N PRO A 164 -8.97 18.02 10.40
CA PRO A 164 -8.76 17.06 11.47
C PRO A 164 -9.67 17.33 12.67
N THR A 165 -10.35 16.30 13.16
CA THR A 165 -11.14 16.36 14.40
C THR A 165 -10.70 15.27 15.37
N PRO A 166 -10.93 15.44 16.68
CA PRO A 166 -10.61 14.39 17.66
C PRO A 166 -11.31 13.05 17.34
N ALA A 167 -12.55 13.09 16.86
CA ALA A 167 -13.29 11.89 16.47
C ALA A 167 -12.65 11.18 15.28
N LEU A 168 -12.23 11.94 14.27
CA LEU A 168 -11.53 11.40 13.09
C LEU A 168 -10.17 10.81 13.49
N ALA A 169 -9.42 11.50 14.36
CA ALA A 169 -8.16 11.01 14.87
C ALA A 169 -8.33 9.70 15.66
N ALA A 170 -9.37 9.61 16.49
CA ALA A 170 -9.70 8.40 17.25
C ALA A 170 -10.08 7.24 16.31
N LEU A 171 -10.88 7.49 15.26
CA LEU A 171 -11.26 6.50 14.26
C LEU A 171 -10.04 5.94 13.50
N LEU A 172 -9.17 6.83 13.02
CA LEU A 172 -7.95 6.43 12.31
C LEU A 172 -6.97 5.71 13.23
N GLY A 173 -6.86 6.17 14.50
CA GLY A 173 -6.06 5.49 15.52
C GLY A 173 -6.57 4.10 15.83
N ALA A 174 -7.89 3.92 15.97
CA ALA A 174 -8.49 2.61 16.17
C ALA A 174 -8.26 1.68 14.97
N PHE A 175 -8.38 2.20 13.75
CA PHE A 175 -8.09 1.44 12.52
C PHE A 175 -6.62 1.03 12.45
N PHE A 176 -5.71 1.93 12.82
CA PHE A 176 -4.27 1.65 12.86
C PHE A 176 -3.94 0.56 13.90
N LEU A 177 -4.46 0.66 15.12
CA LEU A 177 -4.26 -0.33 16.17
C LEU A 177 -4.86 -1.69 15.81
N TRP A 178 -6.03 -1.69 15.17
CA TRP A 178 -6.61 -2.92 14.65
C TRP A 178 -5.72 -3.56 13.57
N GLY A 179 -5.16 -2.76 12.66
CA GLY A 179 -4.20 -3.24 11.65
C GLY A 179 -2.95 -3.84 12.28
N MET A 180 -2.39 -3.17 13.31
CA MET A 180 -1.24 -3.70 14.06
C MET A 180 -1.57 -5.03 14.75
N ALA A 181 -2.71 -5.11 15.44
CA ALA A 181 -3.15 -6.32 16.12
C ALA A 181 -3.34 -7.49 15.12
N SER A 182 -3.93 -7.21 13.96
CA SER A 182 -4.12 -8.19 12.90
C SER A 182 -2.80 -8.73 12.36
N GLN A 183 -1.81 -7.84 12.15
CA GLN A 183 -0.47 -8.25 11.71
C GLN A 183 0.24 -9.10 12.76
N MET A 184 0.21 -8.67 14.03
CA MET A 184 0.82 -9.42 15.14
C MET A 184 0.18 -10.81 15.30
N PHE A 185 -1.15 -10.90 15.15
CA PHE A 185 -1.86 -12.18 15.22
C PHE A 185 -1.46 -13.10 14.08
N GLY A 186 -1.31 -12.57 12.85
CA GLY A 186 -0.81 -13.33 11.70
C GLY A 186 0.60 -13.86 11.93
N ALA A 187 1.49 -13.03 12.48
CA ALA A 187 2.88 -13.42 12.75
C ALA A 187 3.03 -14.52 13.81
N VAL A 188 2.05 -14.70 14.71
CA VAL A 188 2.05 -15.81 15.71
C VAL A 188 1.64 -17.14 15.07
N GLN A 189 0.95 -17.09 13.92
CA GLN A 189 0.50 -18.30 13.22
C GLN A 189 1.55 -18.87 12.23
N ASP A 190 2.56 -18.10 11.90
CA ASP A 190 3.67 -18.48 11.01
C ASP A 190 4.87 -19.02 11.77
#